data_f3da6a51be58873f438b9c31ded76122
#
_entry.id   f3da6a51be58873f438b9c31ded76122
#
_cell.length_a   1.000
_cell.length_b   1.000
_cell.length_c   1.000
_cell.angle_alpha   90.00
_cell.angle_beta   90.00
_cell.angle_gamma   90.00
#
_symmetry.space_group_name_H-M   'P 1'
#
loop_
_entity.id
_entity.type
_entity.pdbx_description
1 polymer ?
#
loop_
_entity_poly.entity_id
_entity_poly.type
_entity_poly.pdbx_seq_one_letter_code
_entity_poly.pdbx_strand_id
1 'polypeptide(L)'
;MKNARGFTLIELVMVIVILGILAAVALPKFANLQGDARAASIQGAGGAIKSAMAIVHSQSIINGDEGDATSTVTLEGTSIAVIYGYPARTSIASAAGISTDDYAVNTTTGVISLQTDCDVTYTNATATAAATAVTDVSGC
;
A
#
# COMPACT_ATOMS: atom_id res chain seq x y z
N MET A 1 -50.76 28.13 -17.31
CA MET A 1 -50.62 26.66 -17.28
C MET A 1 -49.30 26.32 -17.97
N LYS A 2 -48.31 25.72 -17.29
CA LYS A 2 -47.06 25.26 -17.90
C LYS A 2 -47.30 23.92 -18.58
N ASN A 3 -47.16 23.86 -19.90
CA ASN A 3 -47.24 22.60 -20.65
C ASN A 3 -46.00 21.73 -20.24
N ALA A 4 -46.24 20.69 -19.42
CA ALA A 4 -45.29 19.65 -19.17
C ALA A 4 -45.08 18.83 -20.46
N ARG A 5 -43.98 19.02 -21.17
CA ARG A 5 -43.58 18.18 -22.30
C ARG A 5 -43.05 16.86 -21.70
N GLY A 6 -43.71 15.77 -21.98
CA GLY A 6 -43.26 14.42 -21.64
C GLY A 6 -42.25 13.92 -22.66
N PHE A 7 -41.34 13.03 -22.22
CA PHE A 7 -40.42 12.32 -23.12
C PHE A 7 -41.18 11.38 -24.05
N THR A 8 -40.73 11.27 -25.28
CA THR A 8 -41.24 10.28 -26.23
C THR A 8 -40.61 8.91 -25.96
N LEU A 9 -41.30 7.83 -26.28
CA LEU A 9 -40.78 6.47 -26.13
C LEU A 9 -39.53 6.27 -26.97
N ILE A 10 -39.43 6.87 -28.14
CA ILE A 10 -38.26 6.77 -29.02
C ILE A 10 -37.03 7.48 -28.44
N GLU A 11 -37.17 8.64 -27.78
CA GLU A 11 -36.11 9.34 -27.12
C GLU A 11 -35.50 8.49 -25.97
N LEU A 12 -36.38 7.81 -25.21
CA LEU A 12 -35.92 6.92 -24.14
C LEU A 12 -35.16 5.72 -24.70
N VAL A 13 -35.71 5.06 -25.74
CA VAL A 13 -35.06 3.89 -26.37
C VAL A 13 -33.68 4.25 -26.98
N MET A 14 -33.60 5.38 -27.68
CA MET A 14 -32.35 5.84 -28.24
C MET A 14 -31.27 6.06 -27.15
N VAL A 15 -31.65 6.67 -26.04
CA VAL A 15 -30.70 6.92 -24.91
C VAL A 15 -30.19 5.62 -24.31
N ILE A 16 -31.07 4.66 -24.01
CA ILE A 16 -30.63 3.39 -23.41
C ILE A 16 -29.73 2.56 -24.36
N VAL A 17 -29.99 2.61 -25.67
CA VAL A 17 -29.14 1.95 -26.67
C VAL A 17 -27.75 2.58 -26.72
N ILE A 18 -27.65 3.92 -26.77
CA ILE A 18 -26.38 4.63 -26.75
C ILE A 18 -25.62 4.35 -25.45
N LEU A 19 -26.28 4.42 -24.30
CA LEU A 19 -25.67 4.11 -23.02
C LEU A 19 -25.19 2.66 -22.93
N GLY A 20 -25.92 1.71 -23.51
CA GLY A 20 -25.54 0.30 -23.58
C GLY A 20 -24.25 0.09 -24.37
N ILE A 21 -24.11 0.75 -25.53
CA ILE A 21 -22.90 0.67 -26.36
C ILE A 21 -21.70 1.32 -25.63
N LEU A 22 -21.90 2.49 -25.03
CA LEU A 22 -20.85 3.17 -24.26
C LEU A 22 -20.39 2.35 -23.04
N ALA A 23 -21.33 1.75 -22.30
CA ALA A 23 -21.03 0.90 -21.16
C ALA A 23 -20.20 -0.33 -21.55
N ALA A 24 -20.49 -0.96 -22.68
CA ALA A 24 -19.75 -2.14 -23.13
C ALA A 24 -18.26 -1.85 -23.39
N VAL A 25 -17.92 -0.64 -23.81
CA VAL A 25 -16.53 -0.21 -24.05
C VAL A 25 -15.86 0.34 -22.79
N ALA A 26 -16.63 0.97 -21.90
CA ALA A 26 -16.11 1.64 -20.70
C ALA A 26 -15.76 0.63 -19.58
N LEU A 27 -16.59 -0.37 -19.33
CA LEU A 27 -16.44 -1.33 -18.23
C LEU A 27 -15.06 -2.03 -18.20
N PRO A 28 -14.50 -2.57 -19.31
CA PRO A 28 -13.19 -3.20 -19.29
C PRO A 28 -12.06 -2.21 -18.92
N LYS A 29 -12.18 -0.95 -19.36
CA LYS A 29 -11.18 0.09 -19.05
C LYS A 29 -11.17 0.48 -17.58
N PHE A 30 -12.34 0.55 -16.94
CA PHE A 30 -12.43 0.84 -15.51
C PHE A 30 -11.89 -0.30 -14.64
N ALA A 31 -12.06 -1.56 -15.04
CA ALA A 31 -11.49 -2.70 -14.35
C ALA A 31 -9.95 -2.66 -14.33
N ASN A 32 -9.31 -2.31 -15.44
CA ASN A 32 -7.85 -2.16 -15.53
C ASN A 32 -7.33 -1.01 -14.67
N LEU A 33 -8.04 0.12 -14.60
CA LEU A 33 -7.66 1.25 -13.74
C LEU A 33 -7.63 0.91 -12.26
N GLN A 34 -8.48 0.01 -11.78
CA GLN A 34 -8.46 -0.46 -10.39
C GLN A 34 -7.19 -1.25 -10.07
N GLY A 35 -6.74 -2.11 -10.98
CA GLY A 35 -5.48 -2.84 -10.85
C GLY A 35 -4.29 -1.88 -10.81
N ASP A 36 -4.22 -0.97 -11.77
CA ASP A 36 -3.15 0.04 -11.84
C ASP A 36 -3.10 0.91 -10.56
N ALA A 37 -4.26 1.30 -10.03
CA ALA A 37 -4.35 2.07 -8.80
C ALA A 37 -3.83 1.28 -7.58
N ARG A 38 -4.18 -0.01 -7.46
CA ARG A 38 -3.66 -0.88 -6.39
C ARG A 38 -2.15 -1.09 -6.52
N ALA A 39 -1.66 -1.33 -7.74
CA ALA A 39 -0.24 -1.47 -8.01
C ALA A 39 0.53 -0.20 -7.61
N ALA A 40 0.04 0.98 -7.97
CA ALA A 40 0.63 2.25 -7.58
C ALA A 40 0.63 2.45 -6.05
N SER A 41 -0.47 2.08 -5.37
CA SER A 41 -0.60 2.17 -3.91
C SER A 41 0.41 1.27 -3.21
N ILE A 42 0.54 0.00 -3.62
CA ILE A 42 1.48 -0.94 -3.00
C ILE A 42 2.96 -0.57 -3.29
N GLN A 43 3.25 -0.03 -4.47
CA GLN A 43 4.58 0.53 -4.79
C GLN A 43 4.91 1.73 -3.90
N GLY A 44 3.93 2.60 -3.64
CA GLY A 44 4.06 3.70 -2.71
C GLY A 44 4.36 3.23 -1.29
N ALA A 45 3.64 2.22 -0.79
CA ALA A 45 3.89 1.58 0.50
C ALA A 45 5.30 0.97 0.57
N GLY A 46 5.75 0.30 -0.49
CA GLY A 46 7.11 -0.23 -0.61
C GLY A 46 8.19 0.87 -0.54
N GLY A 47 7.92 2.02 -1.16
CA GLY A 47 8.77 3.21 -1.07
C GLY A 47 8.83 3.78 0.36
N ALA A 48 7.69 3.90 1.03
CA ALA A 48 7.59 4.36 2.41
C ALA A 48 8.35 3.43 3.38
N ILE A 49 8.21 2.12 3.21
CA ILE A 49 8.95 1.11 4.00
C ILE A 49 10.46 1.28 3.83
N LYS A 50 10.95 1.40 2.59
CA LYS A 50 12.39 1.60 2.32
C LYS A 50 12.91 2.91 2.92
N SER A 51 12.12 3.97 2.88
CA SER A 51 12.45 5.25 3.51
C SER A 51 12.52 5.11 5.03
N ALA A 52 11.55 4.45 5.65
CA ALA A 52 11.55 4.19 7.09
C ALA A 52 12.75 3.34 7.53
N MET A 53 13.11 2.31 6.73
CA MET A 53 14.32 1.52 6.97
C MET A 53 15.57 2.40 7.03
N ALA A 54 15.75 3.33 6.08
CA ALA A 54 16.90 4.22 6.02
C ALA A 54 16.92 5.20 7.20
N ILE A 55 15.78 5.78 7.58
CA ILE A 55 15.67 6.73 8.69
C ILE A 55 15.99 6.04 10.02
N VAL A 56 15.35 4.89 10.29
CA VAL A 56 15.57 4.14 11.54
C VAL A 56 17.03 3.65 11.62
N HIS A 57 17.57 3.15 10.51
CA HIS A 57 18.97 2.71 10.48
C HIS A 57 19.94 3.85 10.75
N SER A 58 19.71 5.02 10.16
CA SER A 58 20.52 6.22 10.44
C SER A 58 20.46 6.63 11.91
N GLN A 59 19.28 6.58 12.52
CA GLN A 59 19.11 6.90 13.93
C GLN A 59 19.77 5.86 14.84
N SER A 60 19.71 4.58 14.46
CA SER A 60 20.39 3.49 15.20
C SER A 60 21.91 3.69 15.18
N ILE A 61 22.49 4.08 14.05
CA ILE A 61 23.92 4.43 13.94
C ILE A 61 24.27 5.60 14.86
N ILE A 62 23.44 6.65 14.89
CA ILE A 62 23.66 7.81 15.77
C ILE A 62 23.61 7.40 17.24
N ASN A 63 22.75 6.47 17.61
CA ASN A 63 22.65 5.95 18.97
C ASN A 63 23.80 4.97 19.30
N GLY A 64 24.45 4.39 18.29
CA GLY A 64 25.52 3.39 18.44
C GLY A 64 25.00 1.98 18.74
N ASP A 65 23.76 1.69 18.38
CA ASP A 65 23.06 0.42 18.64
C ASP A 65 22.73 -0.38 17.36
N GLU A 66 23.35 -0.02 16.23
CA GLU A 66 23.12 -0.66 14.93
C GLU A 66 23.52 -2.15 14.87
N GLY A 67 24.42 -2.56 15.76
CA GLY A 67 24.88 -3.95 15.89
C GLY A 67 24.07 -4.78 16.88
N ASP A 68 23.16 -4.18 17.62
CA ASP A 68 22.41 -4.86 18.67
C ASP A 68 21.32 -5.75 18.07
N ALA A 69 21.19 -6.96 18.61
CA ALA A 69 20.16 -7.90 18.19
C ALA A 69 18.74 -7.34 18.39
N THR A 70 18.58 -6.48 19.40
CA THR A 70 17.32 -5.75 19.67
C THR A 70 17.63 -4.42 20.34
N SER A 71 17.02 -3.36 19.82
CA SER A 71 17.07 -2.00 20.38
C SER A 71 15.75 -1.26 20.13
N THR A 72 15.68 0.01 20.49
CA THR A 72 14.53 0.86 20.21
C THR A 72 14.99 2.24 19.76
N VAL A 73 14.32 2.77 18.75
CA VAL A 73 14.51 4.13 18.24
C VAL A 73 13.20 4.90 18.42
N THR A 74 13.25 6.14 18.88
CA THR A 74 12.08 7.00 18.96
C THR A 74 12.02 7.91 17.75
N LEU A 75 10.93 7.79 16.97
CA LEU A 75 10.63 8.68 15.84
C LEU A 75 9.33 9.42 16.12
N GLU A 76 9.37 10.74 16.09
CA GLU A 76 8.20 11.62 16.32
C GLU A 76 7.36 11.23 17.55
N GLY A 77 8.04 10.81 18.62
CA GLY A 77 7.40 10.39 19.87
C GLY A 77 6.90 8.92 19.88
N THR A 78 7.03 8.20 18.78
CA THR A 78 6.68 6.77 18.68
C THR A 78 7.93 5.92 18.86
N SER A 79 7.84 4.92 19.74
CA SER A 79 8.91 3.92 19.96
C SER A 79 8.85 2.85 18.86
N ILE A 80 9.91 2.73 18.10
CA ILE A 80 10.07 1.75 17.02
C ILE A 80 11.04 0.66 17.50
N ALA A 81 10.57 -0.56 17.57
CA ALA A 81 11.45 -1.71 17.86
C ALA A 81 12.40 -1.94 16.68
N VAL A 82 13.65 -2.19 16.99
CA VAL A 82 14.75 -2.31 16.03
C VAL A 82 15.46 -3.65 16.20
N ILE A 83 15.89 -4.23 15.09
CA ILE A 83 16.67 -5.48 15.03
C ILE A 83 17.88 -5.22 14.12
N TYR A 84 19.08 -5.32 14.68
CA TYR A 84 20.34 -5.05 13.97
C TYR A 84 20.31 -3.73 13.18
N GLY A 85 19.86 -2.66 13.84
CA GLY A 85 19.80 -1.32 13.27
C GLY A 85 18.63 -1.05 12.30
N TYR A 86 17.72 -1.99 12.06
CA TYR A 86 16.57 -1.82 11.17
C TYR A 86 15.25 -2.02 11.92
N PRO A 87 14.15 -1.39 11.46
CA PRO A 87 12.84 -1.60 12.09
C PRO A 87 12.51 -3.08 12.21
N ALA A 88 12.00 -3.49 13.34
CA ALA A 88 11.46 -4.83 13.48
C ALA A 88 10.19 -4.98 12.64
N ARG A 89 9.89 -6.20 12.18
CA ARG A 89 8.68 -6.55 11.43
C ARG A 89 7.39 -6.11 12.13
N THR A 90 7.41 -6.11 13.46
CA THR A 90 6.27 -5.67 14.28
C THR A 90 6.04 -4.17 14.28
N SER A 91 7.06 -3.38 13.93
CA SER A 91 7.03 -1.91 14.00
C SER A 91 7.25 -1.21 12.65
N ILE A 92 7.56 -1.96 11.58
CA ILE A 92 7.85 -1.38 10.27
C ILE A 92 6.66 -0.61 9.68
N ALA A 93 5.43 -1.09 9.86
CA ALA A 93 4.24 -0.41 9.39
C ALA A 93 4.08 0.96 10.09
N SER A 94 4.25 1.00 11.42
CA SER A 94 4.21 2.24 12.19
C SER A 94 5.35 3.18 11.80
N ALA A 95 6.57 2.66 11.61
CA ALA A 95 7.71 3.46 11.19
C ALA A 95 7.52 4.06 9.79
N ALA A 96 6.84 3.36 8.90
CA ALA A 96 6.54 3.81 7.54
C ALA A 96 5.25 4.64 7.42
N GLY A 97 4.53 4.86 8.52
CA GLY A 97 3.23 5.57 8.52
C GLY A 97 2.13 4.84 7.75
N ILE A 98 2.20 3.51 7.70
CA ILE A 98 1.21 2.67 7.00
C ILE A 98 0.06 2.38 7.95
N SER A 99 -1.16 2.77 7.53
CA SER A 99 -2.40 2.52 8.26
C SER A 99 -2.87 1.07 8.07
N THR A 100 -3.30 0.45 9.17
CA THR A 100 -3.98 -0.85 9.14
C THR A 100 -5.42 -0.78 8.64
N ASP A 101 -5.97 0.42 8.46
CA ASP A 101 -7.30 0.63 7.85
C ASP A 101 -7.24 0.49 6.32
N ASP A 102 -6.07 0.83 5.73
CA ASP A 102 -5.88 0.81 4.29
C ASP A 102 -5.20 -0.49 3.79
N TYR A 103 -4.36 -1.10 4.65
CA TYR A 103 -3.56 -2.28 4.31
C TYR A 103 -3.75 -3.38 5.34
N ALA A 104 -3.83 -4.63 4.89
CA ALA A 104 -3.73 -5.78 5.77
C ALA A 104 -2.25 -5.98 6.20
N VAL A 105 -1.95 -5.75 7.47
CA VAL A 105 -0.59 -5.86 8.03
C VAL A 105 -0.45 -7.13 8.85
N ASN A 106 0.38 -8.06 8.37
CA ASN A 106 0.73 -9.27 9.10
C ASN A 106 2.12 -9.14 9.72
N THR A 107 2.17 -8.82 10.99
CA THR A 107 3.42 -8.64 11.74
C THR A 107 4.22 -9.93 11.95
N THR A 108 3.58 -11.10 11.81
CA THR A 108 4.25 -12.40 11.95
C THR A 108 5.03 -12.77 10.69
N THR A 109 4.43 -12.58 9.52
CA THR A 109 5.07 -12.89 8.23
C THR A 109 5.82 -11.70 7.65
N GLY A 110 5.48 -10.47 8.05
CA GLY A 110 6.03 -9.23 7.50
C GLY A 110 5.37 -8.80 6.19
N VAL A 111 4.19 -9.34 5.88
CA VAL A 111 3.44 -9.01 4.66
C VAL A 111 2.49 -7.85 4.92
N ILE A 112 2.56 -6.85 4.06
CA ILE A 112 1.67 -5.69 4.03
C ILE A 112 0.98 -5.72 2.67
N SER A 113 -0.32 -6.02 2.64
CA SER A 113 -1.03 -6.34 1.40
C SER A 113 -2.34 -5.57 1.24
N LEU A 114 -2.75 -5.39 -0.02
CA LEU A 114 -4.10 -4.98 -0.42
C LEU A 114 -4.96 -6.20 -0.78
N GLN A 115 -4.34 -7.19 -1.42
CA GLN A 115 -4.94 -8.48 -1.77
C GLN A 115 -3.83 -9.51 -2.06
N THR A 116 -4.18 -10.73 -2.43
CA THR A 116 -3.23 -11.80 -2.79
C THR A 116 -2.34 -11.35 -3.95
N ASP A 117 -1.02 -11.57 -3.82
CA ASP A 117 0.01 -11.22 -4.80
C ASP A 117 0.04 -9.70 -5.15
N CYS A 118 -0.45 -8.86 -4.23
CA CYS A 118 -0.41 -7.40 -4.30
C CYS A 118 0.04 -6.88 -2.93
N ASP A 119 1.33 -6.99 -2.65
CA ASP A 119 1.89 -6.81 -1.32
C ASP A 119 3.34 -6.32 -1.29
N VAL A 120 3.79 -5.95 -0.10
CA VAL A 120 5.20 -5.76 0.24
C VAL A 120 5.55 -6.77 1.33
N THR A 121 6.49 -7.64 1.04
CA THR A 121 7.07 -8.57 2.02
C THR A 121 8.32 -7.96 2.64
N TYR A 122 8.25 -7.70 3.94
CA TYR A 122 9.36 -7.21 4.76
C TYR A 122 10.04 -8.33 5.51
N THR A 123 11.37 -8.41 5.42
CA THR A 123 12.18 -9.38 6.15
C THR A 123 13.12 -8.64 7.11
N ASN A 124 13.13 -9.06 8.38
CA ASN A 124 14.02 -8.51 9.40
C ASN A 124 15.50 -8.62 9.01
N ALA A 125 16.28 -7.67 9.49
CA ALA A 125 17.75 -7.79 9.48
C ALA A 125 18.20 -8.96 10.35
N THR A 126 19.40 -9.42 10.10
CA THR A 126 20.14 -10.41 10.89
C THR A 126 21.51 -9.86 11.20
N ALA A 127 22.30 -10.54 12.03
CA ALA A 127 23.68 -10.13 12.34
C ALA A 127 24.57 -9.99 11.11
N THR A 128 24.21 -10.59 9.97
CA THR A 128 25.03 -10.63 8.75
C THR A 128 24.34 -10.08 7.51
N ALA A 129 23.08 -9.72 7.60
CA ALA A 129 22.28 -9.23 6.46
C ALA A 129 21.35 -8.09 6.88
N ALA A 130 21.29 -7.05 6.07
CA ALA A 130 20.34 -5.95 6.21
C ALA A 130 18.89 -6.43 6.03
N ALA A 131 17.95 -5.68 6.58
CA ALA A 131 16.54 -5.89 6.30
C ALA A 131 16.24 -5.69 4.80
N THR A 132 15.22 -6.37 4.30
CA THR A 132 14.78 -6.25 2.90
C THR A 132 13.29 -6.00 2.80
N ALA A 133 12.89 -5.28 1.75
CA ALA A 133 11.49 -5.05 1.40
C ALA A 133 11.32 -5.32 -0.11
N VAL A 134 10.52 -6.33 -0.42
CA VAL A 134 10.21 -6.77 -1.79
C VAL A 134 8.74 -6.48 -2.08
N THR A 135 8.47 -5.81 -3.19
CA THR A 135 7.11 -5.48 -3.62
C THR A 135 6.66 -6.42 -4.73
N ASP A 136 5.51 -7.04 -4.57
CA ASP A 136 4.82 -7.83 -5.58
C ASP A 136 3.55 -7.08 -6.04
N VAL A 137 3.39 -6.96 -7.35
CA VAL A 137 2.25 -6.30 -7.99
C VAL A 137 1.52 -7.23 -8.97
N SER A 138 1.90 -8.51 -9.02
CA SER A 138 1.41 -9.45 -10.01
C SER A 138 -0.08 -9.77 -9.88
N GLY A 139 -0.61 -9.65 -8.66
CA GLY A 139 -2.03 -9.85 -8.36
C GLY A 139 -2.83 -8.56 -8.17
N CYS A 140 -2.23 -7.38 -8.40
CA CYS A 140 -2.97 -6.13 -8.25
C CYS A 140 -4.00 -5.94 -9.36
#